data_05c39cad171e059e520f6b27d1f7aa5c
#
_entry.id   05c39cad171e059e520f6b27d1f7aa5c
#
_cell.length_a   1.000
_cell.length_b   1.000
_cell.length_c   1.000
_cell.angle_alpha   90.00
_cell.angle_beta   90.00
_cell.angle_gamma   90.00
#
_symmetry.space_group_name_H-M   'P 1'
#
loop_
_entity.id
_entity.type
_entity.pdbx_description
1 polymer ?
#
loop_
_entity_poly.entity_id
_entity_poly.type
_entity_poly.pdbx_seq_one_letter_code
_entity_poly.pdbx_strand_id
1 'polypeptide(L)'
;MNKILVEVSVGELFDKISILEIKKNKIKDKEKLKFINDEYNILKEQMINNIKLDEKLSNMFKSLKEINAKLWEIEDDKRLCEKNSDFGEKFIKLSRDIHFLNDLKASTKLEINNHTIIK
;
A
#
# COMPACT_ATOMS: atom_id res chain seq x y z
N MET A 1 16.39 -13.38 -8.79
CA MET A 1 16.49 -12.36 -7.72
C MET A 1 16.67 -13.03 -6.38
N ASN A 2 17.66 -12.61 -5.63
CA ASN A 2 17.89 -13.13 -4.28
C ASN A 2 16.86 -12.52 -3.32
N LYS A 3 16.32 -13.36 -2.44
CA LYS A 3 15.30 -12.95 -1.45
C LYS A 3 15.77 -13.22 -0.05
N ILE A 4 15.40 -12.34 0.85
CA ILE A 4 15.68 -12.47 2.28
C ILE A 4 14.34 -12.45 3.02
N LEU A 5 14.18 -13.36 3.98
CA LEU A 5 13.00 -13.39 4.83
C LEU A 5 13.21 -12.46 6.03
N VAL A 6 12.24 -11.61 6.28
CA VAL A 6 12.21 -10.73 7.45
C VAL A 6 10.87 -10.84 8.14
N GLU A 7 10.85 -10.64 9.44
CA GLU A 7 9.60 -10.56 10.18
C GLU A 7 8.90 -9.23 9.87
N VAL A 8 7.61 -9.29 9.59
CA VAL A 8 6.79 -8.10 9.38
C VAL A 8 5.51 -8.21 10.21
N SER A 9 4.96 -7.07 10.61
CA SER A 9 3.66 -7.03 11.26
C SER A 9 2.55 -7.32 10.25
N VAL A 10 1.36 -7.64 10.75
CA VAL A 10 0.18 -7.87 9.90
C VAL A 10 -0.16 -6.59 9.12
N GLY A 11 -0.06 -5.42 9.76
CA GLY A 11 -0.26 -4.15 9.09
C GLY A 11 0.69 -3.93 7.91
N GLU A 12 1.96 -4.31 8.07
CA GLU A 12 2.94 -4.27 6.98
C GLU A 12 2.59 -5.23 5.85
N LEU A 13 2.15 -6.43 6.18
CA LEU A 13 1.72 -7.41 5.18
C LEU A 13 0.54 -6.87 4.37
N PHE A 14 -0.46 -6.33 5.04
CA PHE A 14 -1.64 -5.74 4.39
C PHE A 14 -1.27 -4.55 3.51
N ASP A 15 -0.35 -3.71 3.98
CA ASP A 15 0.15 -2.58 3.22
C ASP A 15 0.78 -3.03 1.91
N LYS A 16 1.68 -3.99 1.97
CA LYS A 16 2.33 -4.57 0.79
C LYS A 16 1.32 -5.17 -0.19
N ILE A 17 0.36 -5.94 0.30
CA ILE A 17 -0.68 -6.54 -0.54
C ILE A 17 -1.52 -5.47 -1.22
N SER A 18 -1.95 -4.45 -0.48
CA SER A 18 -2.76 -3.36 -1.04
C SER A 18 -2.02 -2.58 -2.13
N ILE A 19 -0.73 -2.31 -1.93
CA ILE A 19 0.11 -1.65 -2.93
C ILE A 19 0.27 -2.51 -4.18
N LEU A 20 0.46 -3.82 -4.02
CA LEU A 20 0.55 -4.74 -5.15
C LEU A 20 -0.75 -4.79 -5.95
N GLU A 21 -1.91 -4.74 -5.30
CA GLU A 21 -3.20 -4.66 -5.98
C GLU A 21 -3.31 -3.39 -6.84
N ILE A 22 -2.83 -2.26 -6.33
CA ILE A 22 -2.79 -1.00 -7.07
C ILE A 22 -1.84 -1.12 -8.28
N LYS A 23 -0.65 -1.65 -8.06
CA LYS A 23 0.35 -1.86 -9.13
C LYS A 23 -0.18 -2.75 -10.24
N LYS A 24 -0.91 -3.82 -9.90
CA LYS A 24 -1.53 -4.70 -10.91
C LYS A 24 -2.44 -3.94 -11.88
N ASN A 25 -3.11 -2.91 -11.39
CA ASN A 25 -4.03 -2.11 -12.18
C ASN A 25 -3.33 -0.98 -12.95
N LYS A 26 -2.22 -0.47 -12.43
CA LYS A 26 -1.52 0.71 -12.98
C LYS A 26 -0.39 0.36 -13.94
N ILE A 27 0.31 -0.73 -13.71
CA ILE A 27 1.48 -1.12 -14.49
C ILE A 27 1.05 -1.97 -15.68
N LYS A 28 1.56 -1.63 -16.87
CA LYS A 28 1.21 -2.30 -18.13
C LYS A 28 2.33 -3.15 -18.71
N ASP A 29 3.56 -2.99 -18.25
CA ASP A 29 4.70 -3.78 -18.67
C ASP A 29 4.52 -5.24 -18.26
N LYS A 30 4.52 -6.15 -19.23
CA LYS A 30 4.24 -7.58 -18.98
C LYS A 30 5.25 -8.26 -18.06
N GLU A 31 6.53 -7.94 -18.18
CA GLU A 31 7.58 -8.50 -17.31
C GLU A 31 7.39 -8.06 -15.87
N LYS A 32 7.16 -6.76 -15.67
CA LYS A 32 6.89 -6.19 -14.34
C LYS A 32 5.62 -6.77 -13.74
N LEU A 33 4.56 -6.92 -14.54
CA LEU A 33 3.30 -7.53 -14.09
C LEU A 33 3.49 -8.96 -13.62
N LYS A 34 4.34 -9.73 -14.29
CA LYS A 34 4.63 -11.09 -13.86
C LYS A 34 5.24 -11.12 -12.45
N PHE A 35 6.24 -10.28 -12.18
CA PHE A 35 6.85 -10.18 -10.86
C PHE A 35 5.84 -9.69 -9.81
N ILE A 36 5.02 -8.71 -10.16
CA ILE A 36 3.98 -8.18 -9.26
C ILE A 36 2.96 -9.27 -8.92
N ASN A 37 2.49 -10.02 -9.90
CA ASN A 37 1.53 -11.11 -9.68
C ASN A 37 2.12 -12.23 -8.84
N ASP A 38 3.37 -12.60 -9.09
CA ASP A 38 4.05 -13.65 -8.32
C ASP A 38 4.19 -13.24 -6.86
N GLU A 39 4.65 -12.04 -6.60
CA GLU A 39 4.76 -11.51 -5.23
C GLU A 39 3.40 -11.38 -4.55
N TYR A 40 2.41 -10.85 -5.26
CA TYR A 40 1.03 -10.73 -4.77
C TYR A 40 0.47 -12.07 -4.33
N ASN A 41 0.62 -13.09 -5.17
CA ASN A 41 0.09 -14.43 -4.87
C ASN A 41 0.74 -15.05 -3.64
N ILE A 42 2.06 -14.88 -3.49
CA ILE A 42 2.80 -15.38 -2.32
C ILE A 42 2.32 -14.68 -1.04
N LEU A 43 2.23 -13.35 -1.05
CA LEU A 43 1.82 -12.59 0.13
C LEU A 43 0.34 -12.82 0.47
N LYS A 44 -0.52 -12.92 -0.53
CA LYS A 44 -1.94 -13.22 -0.31
C LYS A 44 -2.15 -14.58 0.31
N GLU A 45 -1.41 -15.58 -0.13
CA GLU A 45 -1.43 -16.91 0.45
C GLU A 45 -1.00 -16.89 1.91
N GLN A 46 0.05 -16.15 2.25
CA GLN A 46 0.48 -15.96 3.63
C GLN A 46 -0.61 -15.33 4.49
N MET A 47 -1.29 -14.33 3.97
CA MET A 47 -2.42 -13.70 4.66
C MET A 47 -3.56 -14.69 4.93
N ILE A 48 -3.98 -15.42 3.90
CA ILE A 48 -5.10 -16.38 4.00
C ILE A 48 -4.77 -17.50 4.97
N ASN A 49 -3.53 -18.01 4.93
CA ASN A 49 -3.13 -19.18 5.75
C ASN A 49 -2.89 -18.83 7.22
N ASN A 50 -2.55 -17.60 7.53
CA ASN A 50 -2.10 -17.22 8.88
C ASN A 50 -3.03 -16.28 9.64
N ILE A 51 -3.95 -15.62 8.96
CA ILE A 51 -4.78 -14.58 9.56
C ILE A 51 -6.25 -14.94 9.44
N LYS A 52 -6.97 -14.83 10.57
CA LYS A 52 -8.43 -14.97 10.57
C LYS A 52 -9.04 -13.63 10.14
N LEU A 53 -9.56 -13.58 8.91
CA LEU A 53 -10.21 -12.39 8.38
C LEU A 53 -11.64 -12.31 8.88
N ASP A 54 -11.99 -11.20 9.53
CA ASP A 54 -13.36 -10.85 9.86
C ASP A 54 -13.79 -9.60 9.06
N GLU A 55 -15.03 -9.19 9.22
CA GLU A 55 -15.57 -8.04 8.51
C GLU A 55 -14.82 -6.75 8.85
N LYS A 56 -14.49 -6.55 10.12
CA LYS A 56 -13.77 -5.36 10.57
C LYS A 56 -12.36 -5.30 9.94
N LEU A 57 -11.65 -6.42 9.93
CA LEU A 57 -10.32 -6.51 9.34
C LEU A 57 -10.36 -6.28 7.83
N SER A 58 -11.36 -6.84 7.16
CA SER A 58 -11.57 -6.63 5.73
C SER A 58 -11.84 -5.15 5.41
N ASN A 59 -12.60 -4.46 6.24
CA ASN A 59 -12.86 -3.03 6.11
C ASN A 59 -11.60 -2.20 6.34
N MET A 60 -10.77 -2.58 7.30
CA MET A 60 -9.48 -1.93 7.56
C MET A 60 -8.53 -2.09 6.36
N PHE A 61 -8.50 -3.28 5.75
CA PHE A 61 -7.72 -3.53 4.54
C PHE A 61 -8.19 -2.62 3.39
N LYS A 62 -9.50 -2.51 3.21
CA LYS A 62 -10.10 -1.64 2.19
C LYS A 62 -9.71 -0.17 2.42
N SER A 63 -9.78 0.31 3.66
CA SER A 63 -9.35 1.66 4.03
C SER A 63 -7.87 1.90 3.72
N LEU A 64 -7.02 0.94 4.04
CA LEU A 64 -5.58 1.02 3.75
C LEU A 64 -5.32 1.10 2.25
N LYS A 65 -6.03 0.31 1.46
CA LYS A 65 -5.93 0.34 0.00
C LYS A 65 -6.37 1.70 -0.57
N GLU A 66 -7.44 2.27 -0.05
CA GLU A 66 -7.91 3.60 -0.45
C GLU A 66 -6.87 4.69 -0.15
N ILE A 67 -6.24 4.64 1.02
CA ILE A 67 -5.16 5.55 1.40
C ILE A 67 -3.99 5.42 0.41
N ASN A 68 -3.57 4.19 0.13
CA ASN A 68 -2.47 3.92 -0.79
C ASN A 68 -2.80 4.35 -2.22
N ALA A 69 -4.04 4.20 -2.67
CA ALA A 69 -4.46 4.66 -3.98
C ALA A 69 -4.39 6.19 -4.10
N LYS A 70 -4.80 6.91 -3.06
CA LYS A 70 -4.66 8.37 -3.00
C LYS A 70 -3.20 8.80 -3.00
N LEU A 71 -2.38 8.14 -2.20
CA LEU A 71 -0.93 8.39 -2.18
C LEU A 71 -0.31 8.19 -3.55
N TRP A 72 -0.70 7.15 -4.26
CA TRP A 72 -0.21 6.88 -5.62
C TRP A 72 -0.49 8.06 -6.55
N GLU A 73 -1.74 8.53 -6.56
CA GLU A 73 -2.15 9.65 -7.41
C GLU A 73 -1.43 10.95 -7.04
N ILE A 74 -1.32 11.26 -5.75
CA ILE A 74 -0.64 12.46 -5.26
C ILE A 74 0.84 12.43 -5.60
N GLU A 75 1.48 11.27 -5.45
CA GLU A 75 2.90 11.10 -5.80
C GLU A 75 3.13 11.32 -7.30
N ASP A 76 2.22 10.83 -8.15
CA ASP A 76 2.30 11.07 -9.60
C ASP A 76 2.14 12.55 -9.93
N ASP A 77 1.18 13.23 -9.32
CA ASP A 77 0.96 14.67 -9.49
C ASP A 77 2.17 15.47 -9.01
N LYS A 78 2.78 15.05 -7.91
CA LYS A 78 3.99 15.71 -7.38
C LYS A 78 5.18 15.53 -8.32
N ARG A 79 5.35 14.34 -8.91
CA ARG A 79 6.38 14.10 -9.93
C ARG A 79 6.17 14.99 -11.16
N LEU A 80 4.91 15.23 -11.54
CA LEU A 80 4.58 16.11 -12.64
C LEU A 80 4.93 17.56 -12.32
N CYS A 81 4.67 18.02 -11.10
CA CYS A 81 5.12 19.33 -10.63
C CYS A 81 6.65 19.45 -10.70
N GLU A 82 7.36 18.42 -10.28
CA GLU A 82 8.82 18.38 -10.33
C GLU A 82 9.33 18.48 -11.77
N LYS A 83 8.73 17.72 -12.68
CA LYS A 83 9.07 17.73 -14.11
C LYS A 83 8.86 19.11 -14.74
N ASN A 84 7.82 19.83 -14.33
CA ASN A 84 7.45 21.14 -14.86
C ASN A 84 8.07 22.30 -14.05
N SER A 85 8.91 22.01 -13.07
CA SER A 85 9.49 22.99 -12.15
C SER A 85 8.44 23.86 -11.46
N ASP A 86 7.28 23.26 -11.16
CA ASP A 86 6.18 23.91 -10.44
C ASP A 86 6.31 23.59 -8.94
N PHE A 87 6.86 24.54 -8.18
CA PHE A 87 7.09 24.39 -6.75
C PHE A 87 6.23 25.36 -5.93
N GLY A 88 5.14 25.84 -6.54
CA GLY A 88 4.22 26.77 -5.90
C GLY A 88 3.19 26.10 -5.00
N GLU A 89 2.00 26.70 -4.91
CA GLU A 89 0.93 26.27 -3.99
C GLU A 89 0.49 24.83 -4.21
N LYS A 90 0.41 24.39 -5.45
CA LYS A 90 0.01 23.03 -5.79
C LYS A 90 1.01 22.00 -5.24
N PHE A 91 2.30 22.25 -5.43
CA PHE A 91 3.36 21.37 -4.92
C PHE A 91 3.34 21.29 -3.39
N ILE A 92 3.15 22.45 -2.75
CA ILE A 92 3.07 22.54 -1.27
C ILE A 92 1.87 21.74 -0.76
N LYS A 93 0.71 21.90 -1.38
CA LYS A 93 -0.52 21.19 -0.98
C LYS A 93 -0.33 19.68 -1.13
N LEU A 94 0.20 19.22 -2.25
CA LEU A 94 0.46 17.80 -2.49
C LEU A 94 1.42 17.23 -1.43
N SER A 95 2.48 17.96 -1.10
CA SER A 95 3.45 17.54 -0.08
C SER A 95 2.82 17.43 1.30
N ARG A 96 1.93 18.35 1.66
CA ARG A 96 1.18 18.31 2.93
C ARG A 96 0.20 17.14 2.96
N ASP A 97 -0.52 16.89 1.87
CA ASP A 97 -1.47 15.79 1.75
C ASP A 97 -0.76 14.43 1.92
N ILE A 98 0.43 14.28 1.35
CA ILE A 98 1.27 13.08 1.53
C ILE A 98 1.57 12.86 3.02
N HIS A 99 1.96 13.92 3.71
CA HIS A 99 2.26 13.85 5.14
C HIS A 99 1.07 13.37 5.96
N PHE A 100 -0.11 13.97 5.76
CA PHE A 100 -1.34 13.58 6.48
C PHE A 100 -1.78 12.17 6.13
N LEU A 101 -1.69 11.77 4.87
CA LEU A 101 -2.07 10.42 4.44
C LEU A 101 -1.11 9.37 4.99
N ASN A 102 0.18 9.66 5.09
CA ASN A 102 1.13 8.75 5.71
C ASN A 102 0.87 8.58 7.21
N ASP A 103 0.46 9.63 7.91
CA ASP A 103 0.06 9.54 9.31
C ASP A 103 -1.19 8.66 9.48
N LEU A 104 -2.18 8.84 8.61
CA LEU A 104 -3.40 8.03 8.59
C LEU A 104 -3.08 6.57 8.27
N LYS A 105 -2.18 6.33 7.32
CA LYS A 105 -1.69 5.00 6.97
C LYS A 105 -1.06 4.31 8.17
N ALA A 106 -0.19 5.01 8.90
CA ALA A 106 0.47 4.48 10.08
C ALA A 106 -0.55 4.12 11.17
N SER A 107 -1.54 4.97 11.44
CA SER A 107 -2.60 4.68 12.41
C SER A 107 -3.45 3.48 12.00
N THR A 108 -3.80 3.36 10.72
CA THR A 108 -4.57 2.23 10.20
C THR A 108 -3.82 0.92 10.33
N LYS A 109 -2.53 0.92 10.03
CA LYS A 109 -1.66 -0.25 10.21
C LYS A 109 -1.58 -0.68 11.67
N LEU A 110 -1.50 0.27 12.59
CA LEU A 110 -1.51 -0.02 14.02
C LEU A 110 -2.83 -0.63 14.47
N GLU A 111 -3.96 -0.10 14.01
CA GLU A 111 -5.29 -0.68 14.29
C GLU A 111 -5.39 -2.12 13.78
N ILE A 112 -4.89 -2.40 12.59
CA ILE A 112 -4.83 -3.74 12.02
C ILE A 112 -4.03 -4.66 12.94
N ASN A 113 -2.85 -4.24 13.38
CA ASN A 113 -2.01 -5.03 14.27
C ASN A 113 -2.71 -5.35 15.59
N ASN A 114 -3.43 -4.38 16.15
CA ASN A 114 -4.11 -4.53 17.44
C ASN A 114 -5.38 -5.39 17.35
N HIS A 115 -6.02 -5.43 16.20
CA HIS A 115 -7.26 -6.20 15.99
C HIS A 115 -7.01 -7.64 15.52
N THR A 116 -5.90 -7.90 14.86
CA THR A 116 -5.68 -9.17 14.16
C THR A 116 -5.61 -10.36 15.09
N ILE A 117 -6.29 -11.44 14.70
CA ILE A 117 -6.21 -12.76 15.32
C ILE A 117 -5.41 -13.66 14.38
N ILE A 118 -4.33 -14.25 14.88
CA ILE A 118 -3.52 -15.22 14.15
C ILE A 118 -4.13 -16.61 14.31
N LYS A 119 -4.20 -17.33 13.22
CA LYS A 119 -4.67 -18.73 13.22
C LYS A 119 -3.71 -19.65 13.96
#